data_787050afa8d1d48f02e579d306109a31
#
_entry.id   787050afa8d1d48f02e579d306109a31
#
_cell.length_a   1.000
_cell.length_b   1.000
_cell.length_c   1.000
_cell.angle_alpha   90.00
_cell.angle_beta   90.00
_cell.angle_gamma   90.00
#
_symmetry.space_group_name_H-M   'P 1'
#
loop_
_entity.id
_entity.type
_entity.pdbx_description
1 polymer ?
#
loop_
_entity_poly.entity_id
_entity_poly.type
_entity_poly.pdbx_seq_one_letter_code
_entity_poly.pdbx_strand_id
1 'polypeptide(L)'
;MISLKTQKILWGRAAGRCSKPDCRMNLFEDETLTDDPTLVGENCHIVAESDGGPRSDPSMSQDKRDSYANLILLCRNHHKVIDAHVGEHTVEKLQLMKAVHEKWVAEQLGVDQQRLSDDQFYAGLIDEWERLAEVDNWLGWTSYMLGSGQPSIFADVDASLNSLRPWLLTRVWPGRYIELENALHNFRRVLDDLYGTFHKHVEVEGDRLWTRKFYRIDRWDEALHARMSNRFDHHVDLVEDLVLELTRAANLVCDRVRATLQSGYRLKEGRLAVMIGPLSDLSFRTMVVQYDAEVKSRPFAYPGLDAFMVERGGRDFCFGNTPAPSDRDD
;
A
#
# COMPACT_ATOMS: atom_id res chain seq x y z
N MET A 1 3.86 -12.93 -6.75
CA MET A 1 3.36 -11.76 -7.56
C MET A 1 4.55 -10.93 -8.02
N ILE A 2 4.56 -10.46 -9.28
CA ILE A 2 5.63 -9.62 -9.82
C ILE A 2 5.63 -8.27 -9.10
N SER A 3 6.76 -7.88 -8.49
CA SER A 3 6.88 -6.63 -7.74
C SER A 3 6.71 -5.38 -8.62
N LEU A 4 6.27 -4.26 -8.03
CA LEU A 4 6.15 -2.99 -8.73
C LEU A 4 7.49 -2.54 -9.32
N LYS A 5 8.57 -2.71 -8.57
CA LYS A 5 9.94 -2.43 -9.03
C LYS A 5 10.29 -3.23 -10.29
N THR A 6 10.01 -4.55 -10.29
CA THR A 6 10.27 -5.42 -11.44
C THR A 6 9.46 -4.98 -12.66
N GLN A 7 8.19 -4.66 -12.47
CA GLN A 7 7.33 -4.14 -13.55
C GLN A 7 7.86 -2.82 -14.11
N LYS A 8 8.27 -1.87 -13.25
CA LYS A 8 8.85 -0.59 -13.67
C LYS A 8 10.12 -0.77 -14.48
N ILE A 9 11.02 -1.67 -14.07
CA ILE A 9 12.22 -1.99 -14.83
C ILE A 9 11.86 -2.55 -16.21
N LEU A 10 10.94 -3.52 -16.26
CA LEU A 10 10.53 -4.17 -17.48
C LEU A 10 9.92 -3.17 -18.49
N TRP A 11 8.94 -2.39 -18.04
CA TRP A 11 8.24 -1.41 -18.88
C TRP A 11 9.16 -0.27 -19.32
N GLY A 12 10.00 0.24 -18.43
CA GLY A 12 10.96 1.30 -18.75
C GLY A 12 11.99 0.87 -19.78
N ARG A 13 12.58 -0.33 -19.62
CA ARG A 13 13.58 -0.86 -20.57
C ARG A 13 12.98 -1.27 -21.90
N ALA A 14 11.72 -1.63 -21.95
CA ALA A 14 10.99 -1.91 -23.17
C ALA A 14 10.37 -0.65 -23.80
N ALA A 15 10.48 0.52 -23.16
CA ALA A 15 9.85 1.79 -23.57
C ALA A 15 8.35 1.65 -23.84
N GLY A 16 7.63 0.81 -23.05
CA GLY A 16 6.21 0.56 -23.24
C GLY A 16 5.86 -0.09 -24.59
N ARG A 17 6.79 -0.81 -25.20
CA ARG A 17 6.59 -1.45 -26.51
C ARG A 17 6.71 -2.97 -26.44
N CYS A 18 6.01 -3.65 -27.35
CA CYS A 18 6.13 -5.09 -27.52
C CYS A 18 7.57 -5.46 -27.88
N SER A 19 8.19 -6.38 -27.14
CA SER A 19 9.60 -6.78 -27.35
C SER A 19 9.82 -7.63 -28.59
N LYS A 20 8.76 -8.07 -29.29
CA LYS A 20 8.92 -8.79 -30.57
C LYS A 20 9.43 -7.83 -31.65
N PRO A 21 10.58 -8.11 -32.31
CA PRO A 21 11.23 -7.19 -33.25
C PRO A 21 10.33 -6.71 -34.40
N ASP A 22 9.49 -7.60 -34.92
CA ASP A 22 8.60 -7.31 -36.05
C ASP A 22 7.30 -6.62 -35.64
N CYS A 23 7.09 -6.41 -34.31
CA CYS A 23 5.91 -5.78 -33.78
C CYS A 23 6.20 -4.37 -33.25
N ARG A 24 6.91 -4.29 -32.10
CA ARG A 24 7.28 -3.03 -31.44
C ARG A 24 6.14 -2.04 -31.27
N MET A 25 4.87 -2.52 -31.31
CA MET A 25 3.69 -1.68 -31.13
C MET A 25 3.71 -1.03 -29.74
N ASN A 26 3.16 0.16 -29.65
CA ASN A 26 2.89 0.81 -28.38
C ASN A 26 1.92 -0.03 -27.56
N LEU A 27 2.18 -0.16 -26.25
CA LEU A 27 1.36 -0.98 -25.33
C LEU A 27 0.52 -0.08 -24.40
N PHE A 28 0.33 1.15 -24.80
CA PHE A 28 -0.62 2.09 -24.22
C PHE A 28 -1.65 2.44 -25.28
N GLU A 29 -2.90 2.43 -24.92
CA GLU A 29 -3.96 3.14 -25.66
C GLU A 29 -4.13 4.50 -24.99
N ASP A 30 -4.19 5.53 -25.81
CA ASP A 30 -4.32 6.91 -25.35
C ASP A 30 -5.71 7.15 -24.72
N GLU A 31 -5.81 8.19 -23.93
CA GLU A 31 -7.05 8.67 -23.34
C GLU A 31 -8.08 9.03 -24.41
N THR A 32 -9.33 8.83 -24.10
CA THR A 32 -10.45 9.34 -24.89
C THR A 32 -11.15 10.49 -24.17
N LEU A 33 -12.19 11.05 -24.75
CA LEU A 33 -13.00 12.08 -24.08
C LEU A 33 -13.69 11.59 -22.80
N THR A 34 -13.81 10.28 -22.63
CA THR A 34 -14.56 9.65 -21.52
C THR A 34 -13.74 8.70 -20.67
N ASP A 35 -12.58 8.24 -21.16
CA ASP A 35 -11.83 7.15 -20.55
C ASP A 35 -10.34 7.47 -20.44
N ASP A 36 -9.72 7.07 -19.34
CA ASP A 36 -8.29 7.22 -19.07
C ASP A 36 -7.44 6.28 -19.95
N PRO A 37 -6.12 6.59 -20.14
CA PRO A 37 -5.20 5.74 -20.88
C PRO A 37 -5.18 4.31 -20.33
N THR A 38 -5.13 3.32 -21.22
CA THR A 38 -5.20 1.91 -20.85
C THR A 38 -3.95 1.14 -21.28
N LEU A 39 -3.47 0.24 -20.42
CA LEU A 39 -2.39 -0.69 -20.72
C LEU A 39 -2.93 -1.89 -21.50
N VAL A 40 -2.37 -2.13 -22.71
CA VAL A 40 -2.69 -3.29 -23.57
C VAL A 40 -1.54 -4.31 -23.65
N GLY A 41 -0.48 -4.11 -22.85
CA GLY A 41 0.66 -4.99 -22.73
C GLY A 41 0.56 -5.94 -21.54
N GLU A 42 1.32 -7.03 -21.61
CA GLU A 42 1.37 -8.07 -20.59
C GLU A 42 2.81 -8.37 -20.16
N ASN A 43 3.03 -8.53 -18.84
CA ASN A 43 4.28 -9.01 -18.27
C ASN A 43 4.35 -10.53 -18.42
N CYS A 44 5.06 -11.01 -19.41
CA CYS A 44 5.07 -12.43 -19.79
C CYS A 44 6.26 -13.14 -19.17
N HIS A 45 6.04 -14.30 -18.55
CA HIS A 45 7.10 -15.15 -18.03
C HIS A 45 7.83 -15.88 -19.17
N ILE A 46 9.15 -15.84 -19.19
CA ILE A 46 9.98 -16.60 -20.13
C ILE A 46 9.95 -18.08 -19.76
N VAL A 47 10.29 -18.42 -18.53
CA VAL A 47 10.01 -19.70 -17.88
C VAL A 47 8.71 -19.54 -17.09
N ALA A 48 7.78 -20.45 -17.26
CA ALA A 48 6.42 -20.34 -16.70
C ALA A 48 6.36 -19.93 -15.22
N GLU A 49 5.31 -19.21 -14.85
CA GLU A 49 5.01 -18.81 -13.47
C GLU A 49 4.77 -20.03 -12.57
N SER A 50 4.19 -21.11 -13.13
CA SER A 50 3.85 -22.32 -12.38
C SER A 50 4.31 -23.58 -13.09
N ASP A 51 4.39 -24.68 -12.34
CA ASP A 51 4.70 -26.00 -12.90
C ASP A 51 3.61 -26.46 -13.88
N GLY A 52 4.05 -26.99 -15.03
CA GLY A 52 3.15 -27.41 -16.10
C GLY A 52 2.76 -26.30 -17.10
N GLY A 53 3.16 -25.06 -16.89
CA GLY A 53 3.01 -23.98 -17.87
C GLY A 53 4.03 -24.05 -19.02
N PRO A 54 3.97 -23.11 -19.99
CA PRO A 54 4.89 -23.04 -21.11
C PRO A 54 6.35 -22.90 -20.65
N ARG A 55 7.26 -23.75 -21.16
CA ARG A 55 8.69 -23.72 -20.80
C ARG A 55 8.96 -23.84 -19.30
N SER A 56 8.12 -24.60 -18.55
CA SER A 56 8.25 -24.72 -17.10
C SER A 56 9.56 -25.37 -16.67
N ASP A 57 10.12 -24.89 -15.56
CA ASP A 57 11.26 -25.48 -14.86
C ASP A 57 10.90 -25.68 -13.37
N PRO A 58 10.63 -26.93 -12.94
CA PRO A 58 10.26 -27.20 -11.54
C PRO A 58 11.36 -26.87 -10.53
N SER A 59 12.62 -26.72 -10.98
CA SER A 59 13.75 -26.37 -10.11
C SER A 59 13.85 -24.86 -9.82
N MET A 60 13.14 -24.03 -10.59
CA MET A 60 13.18 -22.57 -10.43
C MET A 60 12.29 -22.11 -9.27
N SER A 61 12.86 -21.38 -8.31
CA SER A 61 12.09 -20.79 -7.19
C SER A 61 11.14 -19.68 -7.69
N GLN A 62 10.06 -19.40 -6.93
CA GLN A 62 9.09 -18.37 -7.27
C GLN A 62 9.74 -16.98 -7.42
N ASP A 63 10.68 -16.62 -6.55
CA ASP A 63 11.42 -15.35 -6.64
C ASP A 63 12.20 -15.20 -7.96
N LYS A 64 12.77 -16.29 -8.46
CA LYS A 64 13.43 -16.31 -9.76
C LYS A 64 12.43 -16.24 -10.90
N ARG A 65 11.27 -16.90 -10.77
CA ARG A 65 10.20 -16.83 -11.78
C ARG A 65 9.70 -15.41 -11.94
N ASP A 66 9.49 -14.66 -10.84
CA ASP A 66 9.00 -13.28 -10.83
C ASP A 66 10.11 -12.22 -11.04
N SER A 67 11.37 -12.65 -11.21
CA SER A 67 12.49 -11.73 -11.42
C SER A 67 12.47 -11.11 -12.81
N TYR A 68 13.01 -9.88 -12.91
CA TYR A 68 13.20 -9.17 -14.19
C TYR A 68 13.85 -10.02 -15.30
N ALA A 69 14.82 -10.85 -14.94
CA ALA A 69 15.53 -11.69 -15.91
C ALA A 69 14.61 -12.72 -16.60
N ASN A 70 13.56 -13.15 -15.91
CA ASN A 70 12.59 -14.12 -16.40
C ASN A 70 11.33 -13.51 -17.02
N LEU A 71 11.28 -12.19 -17.20
CA LEU A 71 10.11 -11.49 -17.75
C LEU A 71 10.43 -10.81 -19.07
N ILE A 72 9.46 -10.80 -19.97
CA ILE A 72 9.51 -10.08 -21.26
C ILE A 72 8.18 -9.34 -21.45
N LEU A 73 8.24 -8.10 -21.97
CA LEU A 73 7.06 -7.30 -22.22
C LEU A 73 6.53 -7.57 -23.64
N LEU A 74 5.27 -8.02 -23.74
CA LEU A 74 4.64 -8.35 -25.01
C LEU A 74 3.23 -7.76 -25.12
N CYS A 75 2.75 -7.58 -26.34
CA CYS A 75 1.32 -7.40 -26.56
C CYS A 75 0.57 -8.73 -26.36
N ARG A 76 -0.71 -8.67 -26.02
CA ARG A 76 -1.57 -9.82 -25.78
C ARG A 76 -1.51 -10.88 -26.90
N ASN A 77 -1.50 -10.47 -28.16
CA ASN A 77 -1.43 -11.38 -29.29
C ASN A 77 -0.12 -12.18 -29.32
N HIS A 78 1.02 -11.48 -29.16
CA HIS A 78 2.33 -12.15 -29.19
C HIS A 78 2.59 -12.98 -27.94
N HIS A 79 2.11 -12.59 -26.76
CA HIS A 79 2.12 -13.44 -25.58
C HIS A 79 1.45 -14.79 -25.87
N LYS A 80 0.23 -14.75 -26.37
CA LYS A 80 -0.54 -15.97 -26.71
C LYS A 80 0.13 -16.85 -27.76
N VAL A 81 0.72 -16.26 -28.80
CA VAL A 81 1.45 -17.01 -29.86
C VAL A 81 2.70 -17.67 -29.29
N ILE A 82 3.50 -16.95 -28.49
CA ILE A 82 4.74 -17.43 -27.90
C ILE A 82 4.48 -18.61 -26.96
N ASP A 83 3.41 -18.55 -26.18
CA ASP A 83 3.05 -19.62 -25.25
C ASP A 83 2.41 -20.83 -25.95
N ALA A 84 1.78 -20.62 -27.08
CA ALA A 84 1.25 -21.72 -27.90
C ALA A 84 2.36 -22.46 -28.69
N HIS A 85 3.45 -21.79 -29.07
CA HIS A 85 4.51 -22.33 -29.92
C HIS A 85 5.83 -22.48 -29.15
N VAL A 86 5.83 -23.21 -28.04
CA VAL A 86 6.98 -23.34 -27.12
C VAL A 86 8.25 -23.93 -27.79
N GLY A 87 8.08 -24.79 -28.79
CA GLY A 87 9.21 -25.38 -29.55
C GLY A 87 9.93 -24.37 -30.44
N GLU A 88 9.21 -23.37 -30.95
CA GLU A 88 9.78 -22.26 -31.73
C GLU A 88 10.35 -21.16 -30.83
N HIS A 89 9.65 -20.85 -29.74
CA HIS A 89 10.00 -19.80 -28.77
C HIS A 89 10.60 -20.41 -27.48
N THR A 90 11.86 -20.89 -27.60
CA THR A 90 12.60 -21.42 -26.43
C THR A 90 12.97 -20.30 -25.44
N VAL A 91 13.41 -20.69 -24.24
CA VAL A 91 13.89 -19.76 -23.22
C VAL A 91 14.99 -18.85 -23.74
N GLU A 92 15.99 -19.42 -24.42
CA GLU A 92 17.13 -18.70 -24.97
C GLU A 92 16.71 -17.69 -26.05
N LYS A 93 15.78 -18.09 -26.92
CA LYS A 93 15.27 -17.18 -27.96
C LYS A 93 14.49 -16.00 -27.36
N LEU A 94 13.72 -16.22 -26.29
CA LEU A 94 12.99 -15.15 -25.62
C LEU A 94 13.93 -14.21 -24.86
N GLN A 95 14.96 -14.74 -24.21
CA GLN A 95 16.01 -13.94 -23.58
C GLN A 95 16.75 -13.07 -24.60
N LEU A 96 17.10 -13.66 -25.76
CA LEU A 96 17.73 -12.91 -26.86
C LEU A 96 16.77 -11.84 -27.43
N MET A 97 15.50 -12.17 -27.63
CA MET A 97 14.48 -11.22 -28.11
C MET A 97 14.38 -10.02 -27.18
N LYS A 98 14.33 -10.26 -25.87
CA LYS A 98 14.33 -9.22 -24.83
C LYS A 98 15.58 -8.34 -24.94
N ALA A 99 16.78 -8.94 -24.97
CA ALA A 99 18.04 -8.22 -25.01
C ALA A 99 18.16 -7.35 -26.29
N VAL A 100 17.79 -7.89 -27.45
CA VAL A 100 17.78 -7.17 -28.73
C VAL A 100 16.81 -5.99 -28.71
N HIS A 101 15.62 -6.17 -28.10
CA HIS A 101 14.66 -5.09 -27.98
C HIS A 101 15.14 -3.98 -27.05
N GLU A 102 15.67 -4.33 -25.87
CA GLU A 102 16.19 -3.35 -24.91
C GLU A 102 17.37 -2.56 -25.46
N LYS A 103 18.26 -3.24 -26.23
CA LYS A 103 19.34 -2.56 -26.94
C LYS A 103 18.80 -1.58 -27.99
N TRP A 104 17.80 -1.99 -28.77
CA TRP A 104 17.16 -1.13 -29.75
C TRP A 104 16.51 0.11 -29.08
N VAL A 105 15.83 -0.08 -27.95
CA VAL A 105 15.25 1.04 -27.17
C VAL A 105 16.33 2.02 -26.74
N ALA A 106 17.44 1.53 -26.21
CA ALA A 106 18.55 2.38 -25.77
C ALA A 106 19.17 3.19 -26.94
N GLU A 107 19.27 2.57 -28.11
CA GLU A 107 19.88 3.20 -29.31
C GLU A 107 18.94 4.19 -30.02
N GLN A 108 17.62 3.90 -30.06
CA GLN A 108 16.68 4.67 -30.88
C GLN A 108 15.89 5.73 -30.12
N LEU A 109 15.60 5.52 -28.83
CA LEU A 109 14.67 6.34 -28.08
C LEU A 109 15.32 7.28 -27.07
N GLY A 110 16.64 7.22 -26.90
CA GLY A 110 17.35 8.09 -25.95
C GLY A 110 16.73 8.03 -24.55
N VAL A 111 16.62 6.81 -23.97
CA VAL A 111 15.99 6.62 -22.64
C VAL A 111 16.63 7.54 -21.62
N ASP A 112 15.83 8.36 -20.94
CA ASP A 112 16.26 9.13 -19.77
C ASP A 112 16.66 8.16 -18.64
N GLN A 113 17.95 7.87 -18.57
CA GLN A 113 18.51 6.93 -17.59
C GLN A 113 18.29 7.40 -16.15
N GLN A 114 18.29 8.73 -15.93
CA GLN A 114 18.05 9.28 -14.59
C GLN A 114 16.59 9.05 -14.17
N ARG A 115 15.63 9.33 -15.05
CA ARG A 115 14.21 9.05 -14.79
C ARG A 115 13.98 7.58 -14.51
N LEU A 116 14.55 6.70 -15.33
CA LEU A 116 14.41 5.26 -15.14
C LEU A 116 14.98 4.81 -13.80
N SER A 117 16.15 5.34 -13.41
CA SER A 117 16.76 5.06 -12.11
C SER A 117 15.88 5.54 -10.94
N ASP A 118 15.35 6.75 -11.04
CA ASP A 118 14.46 7.30 -10.02
C ASP A 118 13.16 6.47 -9.91
N ASP A 119 12.52 6.14 -11.04
CA ASP A 119 11.32 5.29 -11.07
C ASP A 119 11.55 3.93 -10.41
N GLN A 120 12.71 3.29 -10.66
CA GLN A 120 13.10 2.04 -10.01
C GLN A 120 13.27 2.21 -8.50
N PHE A 121 13.89 3.32 -8.09
CA PHE A 121 14.07 3.63 -6.67
C PHE A 121 12.72 3.80 -5.96
N TYR A 122 11.84 4.65 -6.49
CA TYR A 122 10.51 4.86 -5.89
C TYR A 122 9.66 3.58 -5.90
N ALA A 123 9.70 2.80 -6.97
CA ALA A 123 9.00 1.52 -7.01
C ALA A 123 9.47 0.58 -5.89
N GLY A 124 10.79 0.51 -5.64
CA GLY A 124 11.32 -0.27 -4.52
C GLY A 124 10.90 0.25 -3.14
N LEU A 125 10.72 1.58 -3.01
CA LEU A 125 10.19 2.15 -1.78
C LEU A 125 8.72 1.78 -1.56
N ILE A 126 7.92 1.76 -2.62
CA ILE A 126 6.50 1.38 -2.53
C ILE A 126 6.34 -0.11 -2.24
N ASP A 127 7.14 -0.99 -2.86
CA ASP A 127 7.12 -2.42 -2.54
C ASP A 127 7.40 -2.67 -1.04
N GLU A 128 8.39 -1.96 -0.46
CA GLU A 128 8.71 -2.10 0.96
C GLU A 128 7.67 -1.46 1.89
N TRP A 129 7.09 -0.33 1.49
CA TRP A 129 5.97 0.26 2.21
C TRP A 129 4.75 -0.67 2.22
N GLU A 130 4.38 -1.28 1.08
CA GLU A 130 3.29 -2.25 1.00
C GLU A 130 3.51 -3.42 1.95
N ARG A 131 4.71 -3.97 1.93
CA ARG A 131 5.09 -5.11 2.77
C ARG A 131 5.02 -4.78 4.26
N LEU A 132 5.63 -3.65 4.69
CA LEU A 132 5.70 -3.27 6.10
C LEU A 132 4.38 -2.69 6.65
N ALA A 133 3.58 -2.06 5.80
CA ALA A 133 2.26 -1.56 6.17
C ALA A 133 1.16 -2.64 6.09
N GLU A 134 1.51 -3.87 5.69
CA GLU A 134 0.56 -4.98 5.49
C GLU A 134 -0.62 -4.57 4.60
N VAL A 135 -0.30 -3.91 3.46
CA VAL A 135 -1.30 -3.29 2.58
C VAL A 135 -2.26 -4.33 2.00
N ASP A 136 -1.77 -5.53 1.66
CA ASP A 136 -2.60 -6.61 1.14
C ASP A 136 -3.52 -7.22 2.20
N ASN A 137 -3.18 -7.09 3.48
CA ASN A 137 -3.98 -7.52 4.62
C ASN A 137 -4.66 -6.33 5.33
N TRP A 138 -4.77 -5.16 4.67
CA TRP A 138 -5.26 -3.91 5.29
C TRP A 138 -6.59 -4.07 6.02
N LEU A 139 -7.59 -4.62 5.32
CA LEU A 139 -8.91 -4.87 5.91
C LEU A 139 -8.84 -5.82 7.12
N GLY A 140 -7.97 -6.83 7.05
CA GLY A 140 -7.79 -7.84 8.10
C GLY A 140 -7.31 -7.20 9.39
N TRP A 141 -6.10 -6.61 9.40
CA TRP A 141 -5.54 -6.11 10.65
C TRP A 141 -6.26 -4.86 11.18
N THR A 142 -6.75 -3.96 10.30
CA THR A 142 -7.49 -2.77 10.75
C THR A 142 -8.84 -3.12 11.41
N SER A 143 -9.48 -4.23 11.01
CA SER A 143 -10.73 -4.67 11.63
C SER A 143 -10.58 -5.04 13.11
N TYR A 144 -9.40 -5.52 13.53
CA TYR A 144 -9.12 -5.78 14.94
C TYR A 144 -8.89 -4.51 15.74
N MET A 145 -8.38 -3.46 15.10
CA MET A 145 -8.22 -2.15 15.71
C MET A 145 -9.54 -1.37 15.84
N LEU A 146 -10.50 -1.63 14.94
CA LEU A 146 -11.80 -0.96 14.83
C LEU A 146 -12.95 -1.80 15.41
N GLY A 147 -12.64 -2.94 16.00
CA GLY A 147 -13.65 -3.88 16.47
C GLY A 147 -13.82 -3.87 17.98
N SER A 148 -15.06 -4.07 18.44
CA SER A 148 -15.44 -4.48 19.80
C SER A 148 -15.10 -3.52 20.97
N GLY A 149 -14.76 -2.27 20.73
CA GLY A 149 -14.46 -1.29 21.80
C GLY A 149 -13.21 -1.64 22.63
N GLN A 150 -12.35 -2.49 22.12
CA GLN A 150 -11.04 -2.82 22.67
C GLN A 150 -10.05 -3.07 21.54
N PRO A 151 -9.44 -2.01 20.99
CA PRO A 151 -8.47 -2.12 19.90
C PRO A 151 -7.40 -3.16 20.19
N SER A 152 -7.10 -3.99 19.17
CA SER A 152 -6.07 -5.02 19.26
C SER A 152 -5.34 -5.20 17.94
N ILE A 153 -4.14 -5.77 18.01
CA ILE A 153 -3.31 -6.06 16.83
C ILE A 153 -2.50 -7.33 17.08
N PHE A 154 -2.20 -8.08 16.03
CA PHE A 154 -1.27 -9.21 16.13
C PHE A 154 0.17 -8.73 16.24
N ALA A 155 0.99 -9.46 16.99
CA ALA A 155 2.37 -9.07 17.31
C ALA A 155 3.28 -8.96 16.07
N ASP A 156 3.06 -9.76 15.04
CA ASP A 156 3.79 -9.71 13.77
C ASP A 156 3.45 -8.43 12.97
N VAL A 157 2.17 -8.06 12.91
CA VAL A 157 1.73 -6.81 12.28
C VAL A 157 2.26 -5.60 13.05
N ASP A 158 2.17 -5.61 14.38
CA ASP A 158 2.74 -4.55 15.24
C ASP A 158 4.24 -4.38 14.99
N ALA A 159 4.99 -5.49 14.93
CA ALA A 159 6.43 -5.46 14.65
C ALA A 159 6.74 -4.90 13.25
N SER A 160 5.93 -5.23 12.23
CA SER A 160 6.04 -4.69 10.87
C SER A 160 5.81 -3.18 10.85
N LEU A 161 4.72 -2.69 11.48
CA LEU A 161 4.42 -1.27 11.59
C LEU A 161 5.49 -0.51 12.39
N ASN A 162 6.01 -1.11 13.47
CA ASN A 162 7.10 -0.53 14.24
C ASN A 162 8.38 -0.38 13.42
N SER A 163 8.67 -1.34 12.54
CA SER A 163 9.83 -1.29 11.63
C SER A 163 9.65 -0.25 10.53
N LEU A 164 8.42 -0.04 10.06
CA LEU A 164 8.10 0.92 9.01
C LEU A 164 8.37 2.39 9.43
N ARG A 165 8.12 2.72 10.69
CA ARG A 165 8.27 4.10 11.22
C ARG A 165 9.68 4.66 11.06
N PRO A 166 10.75 4.06 11.65
CA PRO A 166 12.11 4.51 11.46
C PRO A 166 12.59 4.34 10.01
N TRP A 167 12.11 3.32 9.31
CA TRP A 167 12.45 3.13 7.91
C TRP A 167 11.99 4.30 7.04
N LEU A 168 10.76 4.79 7.16
CA LEU A 168 10.28 5.98 6.46
C LEU A 168 11.00 7.25 6.90
N LEU A 169 11.33 7.37 8.21
CA LEU A 169 11.99 8.56 8.75
C LEU A 169 13.39 8.76 8.17
N THR A 170 14.13 7.67 7.96
CA THR A 170 15.54 7.71 7.57
C THR A 170 15.75 7.70 6.05
N ARG A 171 14.70 7.69 5.24
CA ARG A 171 14.84 7.68 3.77
C ARG A 171 15.39 8.99 3.23
N VAL A 172 16.31 8.87 2.28
CA VAL A 172 16.76 10.00 1.45
C VAL A 172 15.88 10.01 0.20
N TRP A 173 15.21 11.12 -0.02
CA TRP A 173 14.25 11.27 -1.09
C TRP A 173 14.89 11.93 -2.31
N PRO A 174 14.72 11.39 -3.53
CA PRO A 174 15.30 11.99 -4.74
C PRO A 174 14.70 13.35 -5.14
N GLY A 175 13.50 13.68 -4.63
CA GLY A 175 12.83 14.95 -4.94
C GLY A 175 12.14 15.01 -6.32
N ARG A 176 12.02 13.88 -7.03
CA ARG A 176 11.34 13.85 -8.34
C ARG A 176 9.82 13.86 -8.19
N TYR A 177 9.28 13.10 -7.25
CA TYR A 177 7.84 12.94 -7.04
C TYR A 177 7.40 13.49 -5.68
N ILE A 178 7.51 14.81 -5.54
CA ILE A 178 7.27 15.53 -4.26
C ILE A 178 5.90 15.17 -3.65
N GLU A 179 4.85 15.02 -4.47
CA GLU A 179 3.53 14.68 -3.95
C GLU A 179 3.45 13.26 -3.39
N LEU A 180 4.19 12.31 -3.97
CA LEU A 180 4.30 10.95 -3.44
C LEU A 180 5.13 10.93 -2.16
N GLU A 181 6.24 11.66 -2.12
CA GLU A 181 7.07 11.81 -0.93
C GLU A 181 6.26 12.42 0.22
N ASN A 182 5.52 13.51 -0.05
CA ASN A 182 4.64 14.14 0.93
C ASN A 182 3.53 13.19 1.43
N ALA A 183 2.97 12.35 0.54
CA ALA A 183 1.97 11.36 0.95
C ALA A 183 2.58 10.29 1.89
N LEU A 184 3.79 9.82 1.63
CA LEU A 184 4.51 8.88 2.51
C LEU A 184 4.91 9.52 3.84
N HIS A 185 5.35 10.79 3.83
CA HIS A 185 5.59 11.54 5.06
C HIS A 185 4.31 11.77 5.86
N ASN A 186 3.19 12.08 5.19
CA ASN A 186 1.90 12.20 5.83
C ASN A 186 1.47 10.88 6.48
N PHE A 187 1.59 9.77 5.74
CA PHE A 187 1.32 8.42 6.26
C PHE A 187 2.15 8.11 7.52
N ARG A 188 3.47 8.37 7.49
CA ARG A 188 4.34 8.15 8.65
C ARG A 188 3.90 8.95 9.87
N ARG A 189 3.52 10.24 9.69
CA ARG A 189 3.07 11.10 10.82
C ARG A 189 1.82 10.53 11.50
N VAL A 190 0.83 10.07 10.70
CA VAL A 190 -0.36 9.42 11.26
C VAL A 190 0.00 8.11 11.96
N LEU A 191 0.88 7.31 11.36
CA LEU A 191 1.33 6.05 11.94
C LEU A 191 2.08 6.26 13.25
N ASP A 192 2.94 7.29 13.35
CA ASP A 192 3.65 7.63 14.59
C ASP A 192 2.68 7.98 15.72
N ASP A 193 1.65 8.78 15.44
CA ASP A 193 0.65 9.19 16.42
C ASP A 193 -0.30 8.03 16.80
N LEU A 194 -0.70 7.20 15.84
CA LEU A 194 -1.47 5.98 16.11
C LEU A 194 -0.69 5.02 17.00
N TYR A 195 0.56 4.74 16.63
CA TYR A 195 1.42 3.82 17.38
C TYR A 195 1.66 4.33 18.80
N GLY A 196 2.04 5.60 18.94
CA GLY A 196 2.27 6.24 20.22
C GLY A 196 1.01 6.27 21.10
N THR A 197 -0.18 6.50 20.51
CA THR A 197 -1.46 6.51 21.24
C THR A 197 -1.83 5.11 21.70
N PHE A 198 -1.84 4.12 20.80
CA PHE A 198 -2.21 2.74 21.12
C PHE A 198 -1.30 2.15 22.21
N HIS A 199 0.02 2.34 22.09
CA HIS A 199 1.00 1.76 23.01
C HIS A 199 1.03 2.39 24.42
N LYS A 200 0.33 3.52 24.66
CA LYS A 200 0.20 4.07 26.03
C LYS A 200 -0.48 3.12 26.99
N HIS A 201 -1.41 2.30 26.51
CA HIS A 201 -2.23 1.41 27.34
C HIS A 201 -2.29 -0.02 26.79
N VAL A 202 -1.19 -0.51 26.24
CA VAL A 202 -1.12 -1.85 25.69
C VAL A 202 -0.85 -2.90 26.78
N GLU A 203 -1.47 -4.07 26.65
CA GLU A 203 -1.08 -5.31 27.30
C GLU A 203 -0.89 -6.41 26.25
N VAL A 204 0.00 -7.36 26.53
CA VAL A 204 0.33 -8.46 25.61
C VAL A 204 -0.27 -9.74 26.16
N GLU A 205 -1.06 -10.44 25.35
CA GLU A 205 -1.62 -11.73 25.67
C GLU A 205 -1.44 -12.69 24.47
N GLY A 206 -0.55 -13.67 24.64
CA GLY A 206 -0.20 -14.60 23.56
C GLY A 206 0.49 -13.89 22.39
N ASP A 207 -0.09 -14.01 21.21
CA ASP A 207 0.36 -13.40 19.95
C ASP A 207 -0.32 -12.05 19.63
N ARG A 208 -1.04 -11.49 20.62
CA ARG A 208 -1.81 -10.26 20.44
C ARG A 208 -1.44 -9.18 21.45
N LEU A 209 -1.50 -7.95 20.98
CA LEU A 209 -1.46 -6.73 21.75
C LEU A 209 -2.88 -6.17 21.85
N TRP A 210 -3.33 -5.83 23.05
CA TRP A 210 -4.66 -5.31 23.35
C TRP A 210 -4.58 -3.99 24.09
N THR A 211 -5.56 -3.12 23.88
CA THR A 211 -5.78 -1.98 24.78
C THR A 211 -6.20 -2.50 26.14
N ARG A 212 -5.37 -2.28 27.17
CA ARG A 212 -5.65 -2.68 28.55
C ARG A 212 -6.91 -1.99 29.05
N LYS A 213 -7.82 -2.73 29.73
CA LYS A 213 -9.03 -2.19 30.36
C LYS A 213 -8.67 -1.51 31.68
N PHE A 214 -7.98 -0.38 31.62
CA PHE A 214 -7.43 0.34 32.76
C PHE A 214 -8.51 0.98 33.67
N TYR A 215 -9.78 0.97 33.26
CA TYR A 215 -10.93 1.33 34.11
C TYR A 215 -11.27 0.25 35.14
N ARG A 216 -10.74 -0.96 35.02
CA ARG A 216 -10.90 -2.00 36.02
C ARG A 216 -9.99 -1.71 37.20
N ILE A 217 -10.61 -1.27 38.31
CA ILE A 217 -9.92 -0.90 39.55
C ILE A 217 -10.03 -2.03 40.59
N ASP A 218 -8.96 -2.27 41.36
CA ASP A 218 -8.91 -3.34 42.33
C ASP A 218 -9.91 -3.16 43.50
N ARG A 219 -10.10 -1.90 43.91
CA ARG A 219 -11.07 -1.56 44.97
C ARG A 219 -12.14 -0.66 44.37
N TRP A 220 -13.41 -1.04 44.52
CA TRP A 220 -14.53 -0.28 43.97
C TRP A 220 -14.59 1.12 44.56
N ASP A 221 -14.57 2.10 43.69
CA ASP A 221 -14.81 3.51 43.91
C ASP A 221 -15.59 4.02 42.66
N GLU A 222 -16.84 4.40 42.86
CA GLU A 222 -17.76 4.78 41.77
C GLU A 222 -17.22 5.97 40.97
N ALA A 223 -16.75 7.03 41.66
CA ALA A 223 -16.23 8.24 41.00
C ALA A 223 -14.97 7.98 40.21
N LEU A 224 -14.04 7.20 40.79
CA LEU A 224 -12.82 6.78 40.12
C LEU A 224 -13.14 5.90 38.92
N HIS A 225 -14.03 4.91 39.07
CA HIS A 225 -14.43 4.03 37.97
C HIS A 225 -15.05 4.82 36.82
N ALA A 226 -15.98 5.73 37.08
CA ALA A 226 -16.62 6.55 36.07
C ALA A 226 -15.59 7.41 35.32
N ARG A 227 -14.63 8.04 36.02
CA ARG A 227 -13.55 8.82 35.42
C ARG A 227 -12.65 7.95 34.55
N MET A 228 -12.23 6.79 35.04
CA MET A 228 -11.35 5.89 34.29
C MET A 228 -12.06 5.25 33.08
N SER A 229 -13.38 4.97 33.19
CA SER A 229 -14.17 4.51 32.05
C SER A 229 -14.25 5.57 30.95
N ASN A 230 -14.55 6.83 31.29
CA ASN A 230 -14.56 7.91 30.31
C ASN A 230 -13.19 8.11 29.62
N ARG A 231 -12.10 7.98 30.38
CA ARG A 231 -10.73 8.04 29.80
C ARG A 231 -10.46 6.85 28.88
N PHE A 232 -10.95 5.67 29.22
CA PHE A 232 -10.82 4.47 28.39
C PHE A 232 -11.60 4.64 27.07
N ASP A 233 -12.85 5.05 27.15
CA ASP A 233 -13.71 5.25 25.97
C ASP A 233 -13.10 6.30 25.04
N HIS A 234 -12.63 7.43 25.61
CA HIS A 234 -11.92 8.45 24.82
C HIS A 234 -10.66 7.94 24.15
N HIS A 235 -9.86 7.10 24.85
CA HIS A 235 -8.66 6.49 24.30
C HIS A 235 -9.01 5.53 23.15
N VAL A 236 -10.02 4.68 23.31
CA VAL A 236 -10.49 3.76 22.27
C VAL A 236 -10.96 4.54 21.03
N ASP A 237 -11.83 5.53 21.21
CA ASP A 237 -12.32 6.37 20.12
C ASP A 237 -11.17 7.08 19.38
N LEU A 238 -10.14 7.54 20.10
CA LEU A 238 -8.99 8.19 19.48
C LEU A 238 -8.16 7.20 18.67
N VAL A 239 -7.93 5.97 19.16
CA VAL A 239 -7.21 4.93 18.42
C VAL A 239 -7.99 4.57 17.15
N GLU A 240 -9.30 4.38 17.23
CA GLU A 240 -10.15 4.07 16.09
C GLU A 240 -10.12 5.19 15.04
N ASP A 241 -10.26 6.46 15.47
CA ASP A 241 -10.18 7.62 14.57
C ASP A 241 -8.82 7.72 13.88
N LEU A 242 -7.72 7.42 14.58
CA LEU A 242 -6.37 7.40 14.00
C LEU A 242 -6.18 6.24 12.99
N VAL A 243 -6.84 5.11 13.18
CA VAL A 243 -6.86 4.01 12.16
C VAL A 243 -7.60 4.46 10.90
N LEU A 244 -8.71 5.17 11.04
CA LEU A 244 -9.42 5.74 9.88
C LEU A 244 -8.55 6.79 9.17
N GLU A 245 -7.86 7.63 9.92
CA GLU A 245 -6.94 8.63 9.37
C GLU A 245 -5.74 7.98 8.66
N LEU A 246 -5.19 6.92 9.24
CA LEU A 246 -4.12 6.14 8.60
C LEU A 246 -4.60 5.49 7.28
N THR A 247 -5.86 5.03 7.24
CA THR A 247 -6.46 4.49 6.01
C THR A 247 -6.62 5.56 4.93
N ARG A 248 -7.00 6.79 5.31
CA ARG A 248 -7.02 7.94 4.37
C ARG A 248 -5.62 8.23 3.83
N ALA A 249 -4.63 8.24 4.71
CA ALA A 249 -3.25 8.48 4.33
C ALA A 249 -2.71 7.38 3.40
N ALA A 250 -3.03 6.12 3.66
CA ALA A 250 -2.65 4.99 2.80
C ALA A 250 -3.32 5.07 1.41
N ASN A 251 -4.62 5.39 1.36
CA ASN A 251 -5.31 5.63 0.09
C ASN A 251 -4.70 6.81 -0.69
N LEU A 252 -4.24 7.86 0.00
CA LEU A 252 -3.53 8.98 -0.63
C LEU A 252 -2.20 8.52 -1.25
N VAL A 253 -1.41 7.68 -0.56
CA VAL A 253 -0.19 7.08 -1.13
C VAL A 253 -0.54 6.30 -2.40
N CYS A 254 -1.56 5.42 -2.36
CA CYS A 254 -2.00 4.67 -3.54
C CYS A 254 -2.43 5.59 -4.70
N ASP A 255 -3.14 6.69 -4.42
CA ASP A 255 -3.54 7.70 -5.43
C ASP A 255 -2.29 8.34 -6.06
N ARG A 256 -1.26 8.69 -5.27
CA ARG A 256 -0.01 9.29 -5.77
C ARG A 256 0.84 8.30 -6.56
N VAL A 257 0.88 7.03 -6.17
CA VAL A 257 1.54 5.99 -6.96
C VAL A 257 0.90 5.87 -8.33
N ARG A 258 -0.44 5.85 -8.41
CA ARG A 258 -1.15 5.84 -9.71
C ARG A 258 -0.85 7.05 -10.58
N ALA A 259 -0.75 8.22 -9.97
CA ALA A 259 -0.50 9.47 -10.69
C ALA A 259 0.94 9.61 -11.20
N THR A 260 1.92 8.97 -10.55
CA THR A 260 3.35 9.24 -10.81
C THR A 260 4.14 8.05 -11.35
N LEU A 261 3.92 6.87 -10.76
CA LEU A 261 4.73 5.68 -11.05
C LEU A 261 4.03 4.69 -11.97
N GLN A 262 2.78 4.34 -11.68
CA GLN A 262 2.06 3.30 -12.42
C GLN A 262 0.56 3.50 -12.33
N SER A 263 -0.06 3.90 -13.44
CA SER A 263 -1.50 4.17 -13.52
C SER A 263 -2.37 2.95 -13.18
N GLY A 264 -1.86 1.73 -13.45
CA GLY A 264 -2.53 0.46 -13.12
C GLY A 264 -2.38 -0.02 -11.67
N TYR A 265 -1.69 0.74 -10.81
CA TYR A 265 -1.39 0.30 -9.44
C TYR A 265 -2.66 0.06 -8.62
N ARG A 266 -2.83 -1.18 -8.13
CA ARG A 266 -3.97 -1.66 -7.32
C ARG A 266 -5.36 -1.39 -7.92
N LEU A 267 -5.49 -1.37 -9.24
CA LEU A 267 -6.81 -1.22 -9.88
C LEU A 267 -7.70 -2.46 -9.70
N LYS A 268 -7.11 -3.65 -9.59
CA LYS A 268 -7.85 -4.91 -9.37
C LYS A 268 -8.26 -5.06 -7.90
N GLU A 269 -7.35 -4.76 -6.98
CA GLU A 269 -7.56 -4.84 -5.53
C GLU A 269 -8.49 -3.72 -5.05
N GLY A 270 -8.51 -2.61 -5.77
CA GLY A 270 -9.32 -1.44 -5.45
C GLY A 270 -8.71 -0.58 -4.35
N ARG A 271 -9.57 0.19 -3.67
CA ARG A 271 -9.18 1.06 -2.57
C ARG A 271 -9.07 0.28 -1.27
N LEU A 272 -8.20 0.75 -0.39
CA LEU A 272 -8.12 0.22 0.98
C LEU A 272 -9.39 0.57 1.73
N ALA A 273 -10.06 -0.46 2.20
CA ALA A 273 -11.28 -0.37 2.99
C ALA A 273 -11.02 -0.79 4.43
N VAL A 274 -11.89 -0.37 5.33
CA VAL A 274 -11.94 -0.79 6.73
C VAL A 274 -13.29 -1.42 7.03
N MET A 275 -13.34 -2.28 8.04
CA MET A 275 -14.57 -2.88 8.54
C MET A 275 -14.73 -2.54 10.02
N ILE A 276 -15.86 -1.95 10.36
CA ILE A 276 -16.24 -1.61 11.73
C ILE A 276 -17.38 -2.49 12.20
N GLY A 277 -17.37 -2.85 13.49
CA GLY A 277 -18.40 -3.65 14.13
C GLY A 277 -17.83 -4.66 15.13
N PRO A 278 -18.69 -5.39 15.84
CA PRO A 278 -20.14 -5.33 15.69
C PRO A 278 -20.73 -3.99 16.17
N LEU A 279 -21.66 -3.43 15.40
CA LEU A 279 -22.45 -2.28 15.79
C LEU A 279 -23.51 -2.68 16.84
N SER A 280 -24.31 -1.73 17.32
CA SER A 280 -25.36 -1.99 18.33
C SER A 280 -26.39 -3.03 17.90
N ASP A 281 -26.60 -3.18 16.59
CA ASP A 281 -27.48 -4.17 15.95
C ASP A 281 -26.75 -5.48 15.57
N LEU A 282 -25.50 -5.66 16.02
CA LEU A 282 -24.60 -6.77 15.69
C LEU A 282 -24.19 -6.84 14.21
N SER A 283 -24.45 -5.83 13.42
CA SER A 283 -24.01 -5.74 12.03
C SER A 283 -22.55 -5.28 11.93
N PHE A 284 -21.96 -5.51 10.74
CA PHE A 284 -20.64 -4.99 10.35
C PHE A 284 -20.80 -4.06 9.15
N ARG A 285 -20.03 -2.98 9.13
CA ARG A 285 -20.02 -2.04 8.01
C ARG A 285 -18.63 -1.96 7.42
N THR A 286 -18.51 -2.25 6.12
CA THR A 286 -17.30 -1.98 5.34
C THR A 286 -17.40 -0.59 4.72
N MET A 287 -16.34 0.19 4.83
CA MET A 287 -16.30 1.55 4.29
C MET A 287 -14.93 1.89 3.70
N VAL A 288 -14.93 2.78 2.72
CA VAL A 288 -13.72 3.37 2.14
C VAL A 288 -13.64 4.81 2.63
N VAL A 289 -12.55 5.15 3.28
CA VAL A 289 -12.28 6.51 3.76
C VAL A 289 -11.15 7.15 2.94
N GLN A 290 -11.33 8.43 2.61
CA GLN A 290 -10.39 9.20 1.81
C GLN A 290 -10.38 10.65 2.26
N TYR A 291 -9.27 11.35 2.02
CA TYR A 291 -9.27 12.80 2.10
C TYR A 291 -10.11 13.39 0.96
N ASP A 292 -10.81 14.47 1.23
CA ASP A 292 -11.45 15.27 0.19
C ASP A 292 -10.42 16.05 -0.66
N ALA A 293 -10.88 16.70 -1.70
CA ALA A 293 -10.02 17.43 -2.64
C ALA A 293 -9.27 18.60 -1.98
N GLU A 294 -9.92 19.30 -1.04
CA GLU A 294 -9.32 20.42 -0.32
C GLU A 294 -8.17 19.95 0.55
N VAL A 295 -8.39 18.91 1.36
CA VAL A 295 -7.37 18.32 2.24
C VAL A 295 -6.22 17.72 1.42
N LYS A 296 -6.49 17.04 0.30
CA LYS A 296 -5.48 16.50 -0.62
C LYS A 296 -4.57 17.58 -1.23
N SER A 297 -5.00 18.82 -1.32
CA SER A 297 -4.22 19.95 -1.84
C SER A 297 -3.21 20.52 -0.84
N ARG A 298 -3.33 20.17 0.43
CA ARG A 298 -2.40 20.62 1.50
C ARG A 298 -1.07 19.88 1.38
N PRO A 299 0.06 20.49 1.76
CA PRO A 299 1.35 19.80 1.80
C PRO A 299 1.32 18.53 2.67
N PHE A 300 0.60 18.59 3.80
CA PHE A 300 0.28 17.45 4.65
C PHE A 300 -1.22 17.48 4.95
N ALA A 301 -1.89 16.38 4.60
CA ALA A 301 -3.33 16.23 4.86
C ALA A 301 -3.62 16.06 6.35
N TYR A 302 -2.73 15.37 7.08
CA TYR A 302 -2.83 15.20 8.52
C TYR A 302 -2.14 16.36 9.27
N PRO A 303 -2.87 17.10 10.09
CA PRO A 303 -2.35 18.31 10.75
C PRO A 303 -1.42 18.02 11.95
N GLY A 304 -1.35 16.77 12.43
CA GLY A 304 -0.73 16.34 13.68
C GLY A 304 -1.74 16.12 14.78
N LEU A 305 -1.34 15.40 15.85
CA LEU A 305 -2.25 14.88 16.87
C LEU A 305 -3.10 15.98 17.54
N ASP A 306 -2.48 17.08 17.98
CA ASP A 306 -3.19 18.15 18.72
C ASP A 306 -4.28 18.80 17.86
N ALA A 307 -3.97 19.14 16.61
CA ALA A 307 -4.94 19.71 15.68
C ALA A 307 -5.98 18.67 15.24
N PHE A 308 -5.57 17.43 15.04
CA PHE A 308 -6.48 16.33 14.74
C PHE A 308 -7.51 16.11 15.86
N MET A 309 -7.09 16.19 17.13
CA MET A 309 -8.00 16.12 18.29
C MET A 309 -9.11 17.18 18.25
N VAL A 310 -8.85 18.35 17.67
CA VAL A 310 -9.85 19.41 17.50
C VAL A 310 -10.74 19.12 16.29
N GLU A 311 -10.14 18.71 15.16
CA GLU A 311 -10.85 18.54 13.90
C GLU A 311 -11.71 17.26 13.85
N ARG A 312 -11.34 16.23 14.61
CA ARG A 312 -11.98 14.91 14.53
C ARG A 312 -13.48 14.93 14.88
N GLY A 313 -13.95 15.89 15.66
CA GLY A 313 -15.31 15.96 16.20
C GLY A 313 -16.45 16.11 15.19
N GLY A 314 -16.18 16.16 13.91
CA GLY A 314 -17.20 16.30 12.86
C GLY A 314 -17.01 15.37 11.68
N ARG A 315 -16.07 14.44 11.77
CA ARG A 315 -15.72 13.54 10.66
C ARG A 315 -16.08 12.09 10.98
N ASP A 316 -16.65 11.36 10.03
CA ASP A 316 -16.86 9.92 9.98
C ASP A 316 -17.60 9.28 11.19
N PHE A 317 -17.32 8.03 11.52
CA PHE A 317 -18.19 7.24 12.38
C PHE A 317 -17.84 7.26 13.88
N CYS A 318 -16.55 7.26 14.25
CA CYS A 318 -16.12 7.17 15.65
C CYS A 318 -15.90 8.54 16.31
N PHE A 319 -16.21 9.59 15.63
CA PHE A 319 -15.69 10.93 15.74
C PHE A 319 -16.15 11.74 16.91
N GLY A 320 -15.31 11.88 17.89
CA GLY A 320 -15.39 12.93 18.85
C GLY A 320 -16.68 12.98 19.67
N ASN A 321 -17.48 11.90 19.66
CA ASN A 321 -18.67 11.79 20.49
C ASN A 321 -18.33 11.66 21.98
N THR A 322 -17.11 11.22 22.28
CA THR A 322 -16.62 11.15 23.66
C THR A 322 -15.83 12.42 23.95
N PRO A 323 -16.30 13.33 24.82
CA PRO A 323 -15.56 14.51 25.18
C PRO A 323 -14.20 14.15 25.80
N ALA A 324 -13.18 14.96 25.52
CA ALA A 324 -11.90 14.80 26.17
C ALA A 324 -12.06 14.79 27.71
N PRO A 325 -11.35 13.92 28.43
CA PRO A 325 -11.39 13.95 29.89
C PRO A 325 -11.01 15.33 30.41
N SER A 326 -11.76 15.83 31.39
CA SER A 326 -11.52 17.14 31.98
C SER A 326 -10.22 17.25 32.75
N ASP A 327 -9.66 16.11 33.13
CA ASP A 327 -8.43 16.02 33.92
C ASP A 327 -7.24 15.67 33.01
N ARG A 328 -6.40 16.65 32.77
CA ARG A 328 -5.05 16.46 32.24
C ARG A 328 -4.13 16.00 33.38
N ASP A 329 -4.36 14.83 33.91
CA ASP A 329 -3.38 14.18 34.79
C ASP A 329 -2.42 13.38 33.92
N ASP A 330 -1.20 13.85 33.86
CA ASP A 330 -0.02 13.25 33.27
C ASP A 330 0.32 11.88 33.88
#